data_6c53249e46db2f69b14c03a287ab25e1
#
_entry.id   6c53249e46db2f69b14c03a287ab25e1
#
_cell.length_a   1.000
_cell.length_b   1.000
_cell.length_c   1.000
_cell.angle_alpha   90.00
_cell.angle_beta   90.00
_cell.angle_gamma   90.00
#
_symmetry.space_group_name_H-M   'P 1'
#
loop_
_entity.id
_entity.type
_entity.pdbx_description
1 polymer ?
#
loop_
_entity_poly.entity_id
_entity_poly.type
_entity_poly.pdbx_seq_one_letter_code
_entity_poly.pdbx_strand_id
1 'polypeptide(L)'
;MRKILAFLLAACLLVSAAPALALNNDDAALADNWYEIFVYSFADGNGDRIGDFVGLKEKLPYLQSLHVDGVWLMPIHPSPSYHKYDVTDYCAIDPQYGTMEDFQAFLEAAHDAGIRVILDLVVNHTSSEHPWFQAARASADSPYRAYYNFSDTPKTGYNALPDGTYFESRFVSTMPDLNLDNPQVRAEIEEIMRFWLEMGVDGFRLDAVTSYYTGNKEKNISFLRWLNGAAKAIRPDCFIVGECWDSLYTIHDYYASGVDSFFAFPVAQGSGYIAKILGNDVEKKGESLGNVINLLQRELGEYVMTP
;
A
#
# COMPACT_ATOMS: atom_id res chain seq x y z
N MET A 1 30.47 -46.32 38.98
CA MET A 1 30.65 -45.56 37.74
C MET A 1 29.53 -45.71 36.71
N ARG A 2 28.96 -46.92 36.45
CA ARG A 2 27.84 -47.08 35.47
C ARG A 2 26.51 -46.44 35.87
N LYS A 3 26.19 -46.24 37.15
CA LYS A 3 24.93 -45.60 37.59
C LYS A 3 24.97 -44.07 37.54
N ILE A 4 26.12 -43.45 37.59
CA ILE A 4 26.28 -41.98 37.48
C ILE A 4 26.19 -41.52 36.00
N LEU A 5 26.64 -42.38 35.06
CA LEU A 5 26.54 -42.09 33.63
C LEU A 5 25.11 -42.15 33.11
N ALA A 6 24.27 -43.03 33.69
CA ALA A 6 22.84 -43.09 33.31
C ALA A 6 22.03 -41.92 33.80
N PHE A 7 22.41 -41.29 34.95
CA PHE A 7 21.74 -40.13 35.48
C PHE A 7 22.10 -38.84 34.69
N LEU A 8 23.33 -38.75 34.19
CA LEU A 8 23.77 -37.63 33.33
C LEU A 8 23.16 -37.70 31.93
N LEU A 9 22.94 -38.90 31.36
CA LEU A 9 22.22 -39.02 30.07
C LEU A 9 20.72 -38.73 30.21
N ALA A 10 20.08 -39.05 31.33
CA ALA A 10 18.69 -38.74 31.58
C ALA A 10 18.47 -37.22 31.84
N ALA A 11 19.47 -36.54 32.44
CA ALA A 11 19.41 -35.09 32.65
C ALA A 11 19.62 -34.29 31.35
N CYS A 12 20.42 -34.81 30.40
CA CYS A 12 20.59 -34.17 29.09
C CYS A 12 19.37 -34.34 28.15
N LEU A 13 18.50 -35.35 28.39
CA LEU A 13 17.28 -35.51 27.59
C LEU A 13 16.07 -34.70 28.11
N LEU A 14 16.20 -34.06 29.28
CA LEU A 14 15.15 -33.21 29.86
C LEU A 14 15.32 -31.71 29.56
N VAL A 15 16.38 -31.30 28.89
CA VAL A 15 16.68 -29.88 28.59
C VAL A 15 16.29 -29.48 27.15
N SER A 16 15.78 -30.42 26.32
CA SER A 16 15.43 -30.11 24.92
C SER A 16 13.93 -30.12 24.59
N ALA A 17 13.06 -30.06 25.60
CA ALA A 17 11.68 -29.64 25.37
C ALA A 17 11.55 -28.19 25.80
N ALA A 18 12.15 -27.26 25.01
CA ALA A 18 11.55 -25.95 24.92
C ALA A 18 10.09 -26.17 24.50
N PRO A 19 9.10 -25.62 25.21
CA PRO A 19 7.74 -25.66 24.70
C PRO A 19 7.82 -25.06 23.30
N ALA A 20 7.48 -25.85 22.28
CA ALA A 20 7.06 -25.25 21.04
C ALA A 20 5.95 -24.28 21.48
N LEU A 21 6.17 -23.00 21.32
CA LEU A 21 5.10 -22.02 21.39
C LEU A 21 4.07 -22.58 20.41
N ALA A 22 3.02 -23.20 20.96
CA ALA A 22 1.84 -23.45 20.17
C ALA A 22 1.34 -22.06 19.81
N LEU A 23 1.58 -21.65 18.58
CA LEU A 23 0.85 -20.54 17.99
C LEU A 23 -0.61 -20.91 18.19
N ASN A 24 -1.34 -20.13 18.99
CA ASN A 24 -2.77 -20.27 19.05
C ASN A 24 -3.29 -20.19 17.62
N ASN A 25 -4.22 -21.06 17.25
CA ASN A 25 -4.82 -21.01 15.91
C ASN A 25 -5.49 -19.66 15.61
N ASP A 26 -5.79 -18.85 16.63
CA ASP A 26 -6.29 -17.50 16.48
C ASP A 26 -5.20 -16.52 15.98
N ASP A 27 -3.91 -16.76 16.33
CA ASP A 27 -2.77 -15.98 15.81
C ASP A 27 -2.39 -16.36 14.37
N ALA A 28 -2.77 -17.58 13.92
CA ALA A 28 -2.53 -18.00 12.54
C ALA A 28 -3.47 -17.33 11.51
N ALA A 29 -4.54 -16.67 11.96
CA ALA A 29 -5.44 -15.90 11.11
C ALA A 29 -4.83 -14.57 10.61
N LEU A 30 -3.61 -14.26 11.02
CA LEU A 30 -3.03 -12.94 10.91
C LEU A 30 -1.87 -12.82 9.90
N ALA A 31 -1.47 -13.90 9.27
CA ALA A 31 -0.43 -13.91 8.25
C ALA A 31 -1.06 -14.10 6.86
N ASP A 32 -1.82 -13.09 6.41
CA ASP A 32 -2.30 -13.09 5.03
C ASP A 32 -1.14 -12.98 4.05
N ASN A 33 -1.19 -13.79 3.02
CA ASN A 33 -0.24 -13.76 1.92
C ASN A 33 -0.77 -12.85 0.82
N TRP A 34 -0.24 -11.63 0.73
CA TRP A 34 -0.63 -10.63 -0.27
C TRP A 34 0.28 -10.68 -1.49
N TYR A 35 -0.32 -10.54 -2.68
CA TYR A 35 0.39 -10.55 -3.95
C TYR A 35 0.14 -9.22 -4.70
N GLU A 36 1.23 -8.49 -5.01
CA GLU A 36 1.16 -7.28 -5.83
C GLU A 36 0.98 -7.64 -7.31
N ILE A 37 0.03 -7.00 -7.99
CA ILE A 37 -0.23 -7.21 -9.42
C ILE A 37 -0.20 -5.88 -10.17
N PHE A 38 0.72 -5.79 -11.11
CA PHE A 38 0.67 -4.79 -12.18
C PHE A 38 -0.14 -5.38 -13.33
N VAL A 39 -1.41 -5.00 -13.45
CA VAL A 39 -2.36 -5.58 -14.42
C VAL A 39 -1.79 -5.55 -15.83
N TYR A 40 -1.18 -4.43 -16.24
CA TYR A 40 -0.57 -4.22 -17.56
C TYR A 40 0.33 -5.37 -18.02
N SER A 41 1.11 -5.96 -17.11
CA SER A 41 2.12 -6.98 -17.45
C SER A 41 1.80 -8.37 -16.92
N PHE A 42 0.63 -8.58 -16.31
CA PHE A 42 0.35 -9.84 -15.60
C PHE A 42 -0.24 -10.93 -16.51
N ALA A 43 -1.38 -10.66 -17.16
CA ALA A 43 -2.02 -11.65 -18.02
C ALA A 43 -2.93 -10.97 -19.06
N ASP A 44 -2.70 -11.26 -20.34
CA ASP A 44 -3.44 -10.77 -21.47
C ASP A 44 -4.57 -11.76 -21.80
N GLY A 45 -5.82 -11.34 -21.67
CA GLY A 45 -7.01 -12.15 -21.94
C GLY A 45 -7.63 -11.88 -23.30
N ASN A 46 -7.32 -10.73 -23.93
CA ASN A 46 -7.92 -10.31 -25.18
C ASN A 46 -6.96 -10.47 -26.40
N GLY A 47 -5.67 -10.73 -26.18
CA GLY A 47 -4.67 -10.99 -27.20
C GLY A 47 -3.98 -9.74 -27.77
N ASP A 48 -4.07 -8.60 -27.10
CA ASP A 48 -3.47 -7.32 -27.51
C ASP A 48 -2.05 -7.10 -26.96
N ARG A 49 -1.54 -8.00 -26.12
CA ARG A 49 -0.26 -7.99 -25.43
C ARG A 49 -0.19 -7.05 -24.22
N ILE A 50 -1.32 -6.57 -23.75
CA ILE A 50 -1.47 -5.83 -22.53
C ILE A 50 -2.28 -6.69 -21.57
N GLY A 51 -1.88 -6.77 -20.31
CA GLY A 51 -2.64 -7.48 -19.30
C GLY A 51 -3.97 -6.76 -19.00
N ASP A 52 -5.02 -7.53 -18.73
CA ASP A 52 -6.37 -7.04 -18.53
C ASP A 52 -7.12 -7.85 -17.45
N PHE A 53 -8.34 -7.43 -17.08
CA PHE A 53 -9.13 -8.12 -16.06
C PHE A 53 -9.66 -9.48 -16.52
N VAL A 54 -9.82 -9.72 -17.81
CA VAL A 54 -10.18 -11.04 -18.35
C VAL A 54 -9.04 -12.01 -18.09
N GLY A 55 -7.81 -11.64 -18.49
CA GLY A 55 -6.61 -12.43 -18.24
C GLY A 55 -6.31 -12.61 -16.77
N LEU A 56 -6.49 -11.55 -15.96
CA LEU A 56 -6.30 -11.64 -14.51
C LEU A 56 -7.28 -12.63 -13.86
N LYS A 57 -8.56 -12.60 -14.25
CA LYS A 57 -9.56 -13.56 -13.80
C LYS A 57 -9.18 -15.00 -14.16
N GLU A 58 -8.67 -15.24 -15.35
CA GLU A 58 -8.19 -16.56 -15.77
C GLU A 58 -7.00 -17.07 -14.94
N LYS A 59 -6.25 -16.18 -14.29
CA LYS A 59 -5.10 -16.52 -13.42
C LYS A 59 -5.46 -16.74 -11.95
N LEU A 60 -6.72 -16.61 -11.55
CA LEU A 60 -7.14 -16.91 -10.16
C LEU A 60 -6.74 -18.30 -9.67
N PRO A 61 -6.86 -19.40 -10.47
CA PRO A 61 -6.36 -20.72 -10.04
C PRO A 61 -4.85 -20.76 -9.78
N TYR A 62 -4.06 -19.96 -10.52
CA TYR A 62 -2.64 -19.83 -10.27
C TYR A 62 -2.39 -19.12 -8.93
N LEU A 63 -3.07 -18.02 -8.63
CA LEU A 63 -2.96 -17.31 -7.36
C LEU A 63 -3.36 -18.21 -6.18
N GLN A 64 -4.45 -18.99 -6.31
CA GLN A 64 -4.84 -19.98 -5.32
C GLN A 64 -3.76 -21.04 -5.09
N SER A 65 -3.08 -21.50 -6.15
CA SER A 65 -1.99 -22.48 -6.04
C SER A 65 -0.77 -21.95 -5.28
N LEU A 66 -0.63 -20.61 -5.19
CA LEU A 66 0.39 -19.92 -4.40
C LEU A 66 -0.08 -19.61 -2.96
N HIS A 67 -1.30 -20.03 -2.59
CA HIS A 67 -1.92 -19.70 -1.30
C HIS A 67 -1.98 -18.17 -1.05
N VAL A 68 -2.38 -17.42 -2.06
CA VAL A 68 -2.59 -15.98 -1.96
C VAL A 68 -3.95 -15.72 -1.32
N ASP A 69 -3.97 -14.93 -0.24
CA ASP A 69 -5.18 -14.56 0.51
C ASP A 69 -5.74 -13.21 0.05
N GLY A 70 -4.88 -12.38 -0.55
CA GLY A 70 -5.27 -11.09 -1.08
C GLY A 70 -4.35 -10.60 -2.19
N VAL A 71 -4.90 -9.80 -3.10
CA VAL A 71 -4.13 -9.12 -4.14
C VAL A 71 -4.21 -7.61 -3.95
N TRP A 72 -3.08 -6.95 -4.12
CA TRP A 72 -3.00 -5.52 -4.29
C TRP A 72 -2.82 -5.23 -5.78
N LEU A 73 -3.77 -4.54 -6.38
CA LEU A 73 -3.68 -4.06 -7.77
C LEU A 73 -3.01 -2.69 -7.77
N MET A 74 -1.87 -2.57 -8.47
CA MET A 74 -1.31 -1.26 -8.84
C MET A 74 -2.39 -0.43 -9.57
N PRO A 75 -2.24 0.90 -9.73
CA PRO A 75 -3.32 1.74 -10.23
C PRO A 75 -4.00 1.20 -11.49
N ILE A 76 -5.33 1.14 -11.45
CA ILE A 76 -6.18 0.57 -12.52
C ILE A 76 -6.97 1.64 -13.28
N HIS A 77 -6.79 2.89 -12.89
CA HIS A 77 -7.56 4.02 -13.40
C HIS A 77 -7.00 4.58 -14.71
N PRO A 78 -7.82 5.30 -15.51
CA PRO A 78 -7.35 6.02 -16.67
C PRO A 78 -6.17 6.94 -16.32
N SER A 79 -5.11 6.83 -17.12
CA SER A 79 -3.87 7.57 -16.90
C SER A 79 -3.09 7.69 -18.21
N PRO A 80 -2.41 8.82 -18.48
CA PRO A 80 -1.56 8.96 -19.66
C PRO A 80 -0.25 8.18 -19.57
N SER A 81 0.16 7.74 -18.36
CA SER A 81 1.42 7.02 -18.18
C SER A 81 1.24 5.51 -18.12
N TYR A 82 2.33 4.82 -18.42
CA TYR A 82 2.44 3.37 -18.32
C TYR A 82 2.20 2.83 -16.91
N HIS A 83 2.71 3.49 -15.88
CA HIS A 83 2.59 3.06 -14.47
C HIS A 83 1.26 3.44 -13.82
N LYS A 84 0.49 4.34 -14.43
CA LYS A 84 -0.86 4.79 -14.05
C LYS A 84 -0.99 5.49 -12.68
N TYR A 85 0.12 5.93 -12.06
CA TYR A 85 0.05 6.73 -10.84
C TYR A 85 -0.43 8.18 -11.06
N ASP A 86 -0.42 8.69 -12.29
CA ASP A 86 -0.98 9.99 -12.67
C ASP A 86 -2.44 9.82 -13.15
N VAL A 87 -3.35 9.67 -12.19
CA VAL A 87 -4.76 9.36 -12.41
C VAL A 87 -5.50 10.53 -13.04
N THR A 88 -6.34 10.26 -14.06
CA THR A 88 -7.23 11.25 -14.70
C THR A 88 -8.71 11.07 -14.33
N ASP A 89 -9.11 9.87 -13.86
CA ASP A 89 -10.45 9.58 -13.35
C ASP A 89 -10.37 8.45 -12.33
N TYR A 90 -10.68 8.75 -11.07
CA TYR A 90 -10.58 7.78 -9.95
C TYR A 90 -11.72 6.76 -9.89
N CYS A 91 -12.81 6.98 -10.63
CA CYS A 91 -13.98 6.10 -10.59
C CYS A 91 -14.19 5.30 -11.89
N ALA A 92 -13.15 5.25 -12.74
CA ALA A 92 -13.18 4.50 -13.99
C ALA A 92 -12.03 3.47 -14.05
N ILE A 93 -12.22 2.48 -14.92
CA ILE A 93 -11.18 1.51 -15.30
C ILE A 93 -10.45 2.04 -16.53
N ASP A 94 -9.13 1.92 -16.57
CA ASP A 94 -8.35 2.23 -17.76
C ASP A 94 -8.79 1.35 -18.93
N PRO A 95 -9.11 1.91 -20.11
CA PRO A 95 -9.59 1.14 -21.25
C PRO A 95 -8.63 0.03 -21.72
N GLN A 96 -7.33 0.11 -21.38
CA GLN A 96 -6.37 -0.95 -21.67
C GLN A 96 -6.60 -2.20 -20.82
N TYR A 97 -7.24 -2.05 -19.64
CA TYR A 97 -7.49 -3.14 -18.70
C TYR A 97 -8.89 -3.76 -18.85
N GLY A 98 -9.72 -3.21 -19.72
CA GLY A 98 -11.09 -3.67 -19.96
C GLY A 98 -12.14 -2.67 -19.50
N THR A 99 -13.31 -3.18 -19.18
CA THR A 99 -14.47 -2.40 -18.75
C THR A 99 -14.69 -2.50 -17.24
N MET A 100 -15.63 -1.72 -16.70
CA MET A 100 -16.07 -1.84 -15.31
C MET A 100 -16.73 -3.20 -15.06
N GLU A 101 -17.44 -3.74 -16.04
CA GLU A 101 -18.05 -5.07 -15.99
C GLU A 101 -16.98 -6.18 -15.92
N ASP A 102 -15.87 -6.04 -16.65
CA ASP A 102 -14.74 -6.98 -16.58
C ASP A 102 -14.10 -6.96 -15.20
N PHE A 103 -13.90 -5.77 -14.62
CA PHE A 103 -13.40 -5.61 -13.26
C PHE A 103 -14.35 -6.25 -12.23
N GLN A 104 -15.65 -5.99 -12.32
CA GLN A 104 -16.65 -6.57 -11.41
C GLN A 104 -16.65 -8.10 -11.51
N ALA A 105 -16.61 -8.64 -12.74
CA ALA A 105 -16.54 -10.09 -12.96
C ALA A 105 -15.24 -10.72 -12.43
N PHE A 106 -14.12 -9.99 -12.44
CA PHE A 106 -12.88 -10.40 -11.77
C PHE A 106 -13.05 -10.36 -10.25
N LEU A 107 -13.58 -9.27 -9.69
CA LEU A 107 -13.76 -9.08 -8.26
C LEU A 107 -14.64 -10.18 -7.64
N GLU A 108 -15.79 -10.47 -8.26
CA GLU A 108 -16.67 -11.56 -7.85
C GLU A 108 -15.95 -12.92 -7.88
N ALA A 109 -15.22 -13.21 -8.97
CA ALA A 109 -14.49 -14.46 -9.09
C ALA A 109 -13.31 -14.57 -8.10
N ALA A 110 -12.66 -13.46 -7.74
CA ALA A 110 -11.64 -13.42 -6.72
C ALA A 110 -12.22 -13.74 -5.34
N HIS A 111 -13.35 -13.15 -4.99
CA HIS A 111 -14.08 -13.45 -3.75
C HIS A 111 -14.54 -14.91 -3.67
N ASP A 112 -15.09 -15.46 -4.76
CA ASP A 112 -15.45 -16.87 -4.85
C ASP A 112 -14.23 -17.80 -4.67
N ALA A 113 -13.05 -17.33 -5.07
CA ALA A 113 -11.79 -18.01 -4.88
C ALA A 113 -11.20 -17.82 -3.46
N GLY A 114 -11.85 -17.04 -2.59
CA GLY A 114 -11.37 -16.69 -1.26
C GLY A 114 -10.22 -15.65 -1.25
N ILE A 115 -10.06 -14.88 -2.34
CA ILE A 115 -8.99 -13.89 -2.51
C ILE A 115 -9.59 -12.48 -2.35
N ARG A 116 -9.07 -11.70 -1.40
CA ARG A 116 -9.43 -10.29 -1.22
C ARG A 116 -8.74 -9.41 -2.27
N VAL A 117 -9.35 -8.29 -2.60
CA VAL A 117 -8.83 -7.35 -3.60
C VAL A 117 -8.75 -5.95 -3.01
N ILE A 118 -7.55 -5.37 -2.94
CA ILE A 118 -7.35 -3.96 -2.61
C ILE A 118 -6.80 -3.19 -3.80
N LEU A 119 -7.17 -1.91 -3.89
CA LEU A 119 -6.72 -1.02 -4.95
C LEU A 119 -5.67 -0.03 -4.46
N ASP A 120 -4.81 0.40 -5.38
CA ASP A 120 -3.91 1.53 -5.13
C ASP A 120 -4.73 2.83 -5.10
N LEU A 121 -4.65 3.58 -4.01
CA LEU A 121 -5.33 4.86 -3.83
C LEU A 121 -4.31 6.00 -3.82
N VAL A 122 -4.19 6.67 -4.97
CA VAL A 122 -3.22 7.74 -5.21
C VAL A 122 -3.86 9.08 -4.88
N VAL A 123 -3.73 9.54 -3.63
CA VAL A 123 -4.37 10.79 -3.17
C VAL A 123 -3.39 11.94 -2.89
N ASN A 124 -2.08 11.72 -3.08
CA ASN A 124 -1.10 12.79 -2.97
C ASN A 124 -1.25 13.80 -4.12
N HIS A 125 -1.52 13.32 -5.31
CA HIS A 125 -1.56 14.11 -6.55
C HIS A 125 -2.57 13.52 -7.55
N THR A 126 -2.86 14.28 -8.59
CA THR A 126 -3.57 13.79 -9.78
C THR A 126 -2.65 13.85 -10.99
N SER A 127 -3.09 13.36 -12.15
CA SER A 127 -2.48 13.74 -13.42
C SER A 127 -2.65 15.24 -13.67
N SER A 128 -1.68 15.84 -14.37
CA SER A 128 -1.87 17.18 -14.95
C SER A 128 -2.98 17.22 -15.99
N GLU A 129 -3.43 16.06 -16.50
CA GLU A 129 -4.56 15.92 -17.42
C GLU A 129 -5.91 15.71 -16.70
N HIS A 130 -5.90 15.55 -15.38
CA HIS A 130 -7.11 15.42 -14.60
C HIS A 130 -8.03 16.65 -14.77
N PRO A 131 -9.36 16.48 -14.97
CA PRO A 131 -10.29 17.59 -15.17
C PRO A 131 -10.20 18.67 -14.11
N TRP A 132 -9.98 18.31 -12.84
CA TRP A 132 -9.80 19.27 -11.74
C TRP A 132 -8.58 20.18 -11.98
N PHE A 133 -7.42 19.60 -12.35
CA PHE A 133 -6.22 20.40 -12.58
C PHE A 133 -6.32 21.22 -13.86
N GLN A 134 -6.92 20.67 -14.92
CA GLN A 134 -7.15 21.40 -16.16
C GLN A 134 -8.00 22.66 -15.92
N ALA A 135 -9.09 22.54 -15.14
CA ALA A 135 -9.92 23.65 -14.75
C ALA A 135 -9.19 24.63 -13.79
N ALA A 136 -8.43 24.10 -12.82
CA ALA A 136 -7.66 24.89 -11.85
C ALA A 136 -6.59 25.76 -12.52
N ARG A 137 -5.87 25.23 -13.52
CA ARG A 137 -4.83 25.98 -14.24
C ARG A 137 -5.38 26.96 -15.27
N ALA A 138 -6.60 26.70 -15.77
CA ALA A 138 -7.22 27.55 -16.80
C ALA A 138 -7.73 28.86 -16.25
N SER A 139 -8.11 28.96 -14.97
CA SER A 139 -8.61 30.16 -14.34
C SER A 139 -8.34 30.21 -12.84
N ALA A 140 -7.91 31.36 -12.35
CA ALA A 140 -7.78 31.61 -10.91
C ALA A 140 -9.13 31.59 -10.18
N ASP A 141 -10.22 31.87 -10.89
CA ASP A 141 -11.60 31.86 -10.37
C ASP A 141 -12.25 30.49 -10.44
N SER A 142 -11.54 29.44 -10.93
CA SER A 142 -12.06 28.09 -10.98
C SER A 142 -12.38 27.56 -9.58
N PRO A 143 -13.51 26.88 -9.36
CA PRO A 143 -13.82 26.22 -8.10
C PRO A 143 -12.76 25.16 -7.72
N TYR A 144 -12.05 24.62 -8.71
CA TYR A 144 -10.98 23.67 -8.52
C TYR A 144 -9.61 24.31 -8.20
N ARG A 145 -9.49 25.65 -8.26
CA ARG A 145 -8.22 26.33 -7.95
C ARG A 145 -7.69 25.95 -6.56
N ALA A 146 -8.59 25.89 -5.58
CA ALA A 146 -8.28 25.53 -4.20
C ALA A 146 -8.02 24.03 -3.97
N TYR A 147 -8.24 23.17 -4.99
CA TYR A 147 -7.92 21.73 -4.89
C TYR A 147 -6.42 21.47 -4.93
N TYR A 148 -5.63 22.42 -5.41
CA TYR A 148 -4.18 22.35 -5.54
C TYR A 148 -3.50 23.50 -4.84
N ASN A 149 -2.21 23.35 -4.54
CA ASN A 149 -1.40 24.38 -3.90
C ASN A 149 -0.74 25.26 -4.95
N PHE A 150 -1.23 26.51 -5.10
CA PHE A 150 -0.65 27.51 -6.01
C PHE A 150 0.15 28.57 -5.27
N SER A 151 1.05 29.26 -5.99
CA SER A 151 1.88 30.36 -5.49
C SER A 151 2.16 31.37 -6.58
N ASP A 152 2.20 32.67 -6.23
CA ASP A 152 2.60 33.74 -7.14
C ASP A 152 4.13 33.92 -7.22
N THR A 153 4.87 33.14 -6.41
CA THR A 153 6.34 33.17 -6.37
C THR A 153 6.90 31.78 -6.46
N PRO A 154 8.11 31.59 -7.05
CA PRO A 154 8.75 30.30 -7.10
C PRO A 154 9.03 29.74 -5.70
N LYS A 155 8.77 28.45 -5.51
CA LYS A 155 9.07 27.70 -4.29
C LYS A 155 9.71 26.37 -4.66
N THR A 156 10.46 25.80 -3.73
CA THR A 156 10.98 24.42 -3.89
C THR A 156 9.81 23.44 -4.03
N GLY A 157 9.86 22.56 -5.02
CA GLY A 157 8.78 21.59 -5.31
C GLY A 157 7.60 22.18 -6.11
N TYR A 158 7.72 23.44 -6.59
CA TYR A 158 6.71 24.08 -7.41
C TYR A 158 7.19 24.24 -8.86
N ASN A 159 6.28 24.05 -9.81
CA ASN A 159 6.51 24.21 -11.25
C ASN A 159 5.76 25.44 -11.79
N ALA A 160 6.40 26.16 -12.72
CA ALA A 160 5.83 27.37 -13.31
C ALA A 160 4.71 27.04 -14.30
N LEU A 161 3.67 27.87 -14.31
CA LEU A 161 2.65 27.93 -15.35
C LEU A 161 2.91 29.09 -16.30
N PRO A 162 2.33 29.06 -17.53
CA PRO A 162 2.50 30.12 -18.51
C PRO A 162 1.95 31.51 -18.06
N ASP A 163 1.01 31.52 -17.09
CA ASP A 163 0.42 32.72 -16.51
C ASP A 163 1.31 33.40 -15.45
N GLY A 164 2.47 32.82 -15.15
CA GLY A 164 3.43 33.32 -14.17
C GLY A 164 3.19 32.79 -12.74
N THR A 165 2.14 32.02 -12.52
CA THR A 165 1.92 31.33 -11.23
C THR A 165 2.68 30.01 -11.17
N TYR A 166 2.73 29.40 -9.98
CA TYR A 166 3.41 28.13 -9.72
C TYR A 166 2.45 27.18 -9.00
N PHE A 167 2.58 25.89 -9.26
CA PHE A 167 1.81 24.85 -8.57
C PHE A 167 2.76 23.83 -7.96
N GLU A 168 2.37 23.27 -6.81
CA GLU A 168 3.13 22.21 -6.12
C GLU A 168 3.06 20.89 -6.92
N SER A 169 4.22 20.22 -7.06
CA SER A 169 4.28 18.86 -7.53
C SER A 169 5.53 18.17 -6.97
N ARG A 170 5.30 17.28 -6.03
CA ARG A 170 6.33 16.57 -5.27
C ARG A 170 7.21 15.70 -6.15
N PHE A 171 6.60 14.98 -7.08
CA PHE A 171 7.27 13.99 -7.91
C PHE A 171 7.75 14.57 -9.24
N VAL A 172 6.82 14.86 -10.11
CA VAL A 172 7.11 15.44 -11.43
C VAL A 172 6.03 16.44 -11.83
N SER A 173 6.35 17.34 -12.75
CA SER A 173 5.43 18.43 -13.17
C SER A 173 4.10 17.95 -13.78
N THR A 174 4.02 16.68 -14.18
CA THR A 174 2.79 16.04 -14.66
C THR A 174 1.92 15.47 -13.54
N MET A 175 2.35 15.59 -12.27
CA MET A 175 1.66 15.09 -11.09
C MET A 175 1.44 16.23 -10.07
N PRO A 176 0.51 17.16 -10.30
CA PRO A 176 0.22 18.24 -9.38
C PRO A 176 -0.34 17.72 -8.05
N ASP A 177 0.23 18.20 -6.95
CA ASP A 177 -0.14 17.79 -5.60
C ASP A 177 -1.48 18.39 -5.18
N LEU A 178 -2.35 17.55 -4.59
CA LEU A 178 -3.63 17.94 -4.04
C LEU A 178 -3.45 18.73 -2.74
N ASN A 179 -4.29 19.73 -2.54
CA ASN A 179 -4.42 20.43 -1.27
C ASN A 179 -5.27 19.62 -0.28
N LEU A 180 -4.62 18.73 0.45
CA LEU A 180 -5.28 17.83 1.41
C LEU A 180 -5.83 18.54 2.67
N ASP A 181 -5.56 19.84 2.85
CA ASP A 181 -6.23 20.67 3.87
C ASP A 181 -7.61 21.17 3.38
N ASN A 182 -7.89 21.08 2.08
CA ASN A 182 -9.17 21.52 1.51
C ASN A 182 -10.28 20.49 1.83
N PRO A 183 -11.38 20.90 2.47
CA PRO A 183 -12.47 19.98 2.84
C PRO A 183 -13.21 19.40 1.62
N GLN A 184 -13.25 20.11 0.48
CA GLN A 184 -13.85 19.57 -0.75
C GLN A 184 -12.99 18.47 -1.34
N VAL A 185 -11.66 18.60 -1.33
CA VAL A 185 -10.75 17.53 -1.75
C VAL A 185 -10.93 16.29 -0.87
N ARG A 186 -11.07 16.46 0.43
CA ARG A 186 -11.36 15.34 1.34
C ARG A 186 -12.72 14.68 1.07
N ALA A 187 -13.74 15.49 0.75
CA ALA A 187 -15.04 14.95 0.37
C ALA A 187 -14.96 14.14 -0.93
N GLU A 188 -14.23 14.60 -1.94
CA GLU A 188 -13.98 13.82 -3.17
C GLU A 188 -13.26 12.50 -2.87
N ILE A 189 -12.22 12.53 -2.03
CA ILE A 189 -11.50 11.31 -1.63
C ILE A 189 -12.45 10.33 -0.90
N GLU A 190 -13.33 10.82 -0.04
CA GLU A 190 -14.33 9.98 0.65
C GLU A 190 -15.32 9.35 -0.34
N GLU A 191 -15.81 10.10 -1.33
CA GLU A 191 -16.71 9.57 -2.37
C GLU A 191 -15.99 8.56 -3.28
N ILE A 192 -14.71 8.77 -3.61
CA ILE A 192 -13.89 7.79 -4.34
C ILE A 192 -13.77 6.49 -3.53
N MET A 193 -13.44 6.58 -2.24
CA MET A 193 -13.38 5.40 -1.38
C MET A 193 -14.74 4.71 -1.28
N ARG A 194 -15.83 5.46 -1.13
CA ARG A 194 -17.19 4.95 -1.08
C ARG A 194 -17.54 4.17 -2.33
N PHE A 195 -17.27 4.75 -3.51
CA PHE A 195 -17.53 4.12 -4.80
C PHE A 195 -16.94 2.72 -4.90
N TRP A 196 -15.65 2.56 -4.53
CA TRP A 196 -14.96 1.27 -4.62
C TRP A 196 -15.35 0.30 -3.50
N LEU A 197 -15.48 0.77 -2.26
CA LEU A 197 -15.85 -0.09 -1.13
C LEU A 197 -17.29 -0.61 -1.25
N GLU A 198 -18.23 0.20 -1.73
CA GLU A 198 -19.61 -0.24 -1.98
C GLU A 198 -19.71 -1.21 -3.18
N MET A 199 -18.79 -1.12 -4.14
CA MET A 199 -18.67 -2.11 -5.22
C MET A 199 -18.14 -3.47 -4.73
N GLY A 200 -17.51 -3.53 -3.56
CA GLY A 200 -17.00 -4.75 -2.96
C GLY A 200 -15.48 -4.83 -2.82
N VAL A 201 -14.73 -3.80 -3.23
CA VAL A 201 -13.27 -3.74 -3.01
C VAL A 201 -12.96 -3.82 -1.51
N ASP A 202 -11.97 -4.64 -1.12
CA ASP A 202 -11.70 -4.99 0.28
C ASP A 202 -10.83 -3.97 1.01
N GLY A 203 -10.38 -2.91 0.34
CA GLY A 203 -9.59 -1.86 0.94
C GLY A 203 -8.61 -1.20 -0.03
N PHE A 204 -7.59 -0.54 0.53
CA PHE A 204 -6.68 0.28 -0.26
C PHE A 204 -5.22 0.14 0.16
N ARG A 205 -4.33 0.20 -0.82
CA ARG A 205 -2.93 0.55 -0.62
C ARG A 205 -2.80 2.06 -0.83
N LEU A 206 -2.26 2.75 0.15
CA LEU A 206 -2.07 4.20 0.11
C LEU A 206 -0.68 4.53 -0.43
N ASP A 207 -0.65 5.19 -1.58
CA ASP A 207 0.58 5.64 -2.23
C ASP A 207 1.25 6.75 -1.43
N ALA A 208 2.59 6.69 -1.31
CA ALA A 208 3.49 7.76 -0.89
C ALA A 208 3.04 8.52 0.38
N VAL A 209 2.64 7.82 1.45
CA VAL A 209 2.04 8.44 2.66
C VAL A 209 2.96 9.46 3.36
N THR A 210 4.25 9.42 3.13
CA THR A 210 5.22 10.39 3.68
C THR A 210 5.26 11.71 2.89
N SER A 211 4.59 11.77 1.74
CA SER A 211 4.61 12.91 0.80
C SER A 211 3.38 13.81 0.90
N TYR A 212 2.30 13.38 1.54
CA TYR A 212 1.03 14.13 1.67
C TYR A 212 1.20 15.56 2.20
N TYR A 213 2.10 15.72 3.16
CA TYR A 213 2.59 17.01 3.64
C TYR A 213 4.10 16.93 3.77
N THR A 214 4.80 17.30 2.71
CA THR A 214 6.27 17.16 2.65
C THR A 214 6.96 17.75 3.88
N GLY A 215 7.73 16.90 4.59
CA GLY A 215 8.48 17.30 5.79
C GLY A 215 7.64 17.49 7.06
N ASN A 216 6.35 17.13 7.05
CA ASN A 216 5.48 17.26 8.22
C ASN A 216 4.82 15.92 8.59
N LYS A 217 5.56 15.10 9.36
CA LYS A 217 5.12 13.77 9.79
C LYS A 217 3.79 13.81 10.55
N GLU A 218 3.61 14.75 11.46
CA GLU A 218 2.41 14.87 12.27
C GLU A 218 1.15 15.15 11.43
N LYS A 219 1.27 15.99 10.40
CA LYS A 219 0.20 16.22 9.44
C LYS A 219 -0.11 14.98 8.59
N ASN A 220 0.92 14.26 8.14
CA ASN A 220 0.75 13.00 7.42
C ASN A 220 -0.04 11.99 8.27
N ILE A 221 0.36 11.77 9.52
CA ILE A 221 -0.32 10.87 10.46
C ILE A 221 -1.77 11.33 10.71
N SER A 222 -1.99 12.64 10.87
CA SER A 222 -3.34 13.20 11.08
C SER A 222 -4.25 12.98 9.88
N PHE A 223 -3.73 13.18 8.67
CA PHE A 223 -4.49 12.93 7.43
C PHE A 223 -4.81 11.45 7.26
N LEU A 224 -3.83 10.57 7.49
CA LEU A 224 -4.03 9.12 7.46
C LEU A 224 -5.08 8.66 8.47
N ARG A 225 -5.09 9.23 9.68
CA ARG A 225 -6.11 8.93 10.69
C ARG A 225 -7.51 9.32 10.22
N TRP A 226 -7.65 10.47 9.57
CA TRP A 226 -8.90 10.88 8.96
C TRP A 226 -9.32 9.92 7.84
N LEU A 227 -8.41 9.61 6.90
CA LEU A 227 -8.68 8.74 5.76
C LEU A 227 -9.09 7.34 6.22
N ASN A 228 -8.32 6.74 7.13
CA ASN A 228 -8.62 5.43 7.71
C ASN A 228 -9.99 5.43 8.42
N GLY A 229 -10.28 6.47 9.20
CA GLY A 229 -11.58 6.63 9.88
C GLY A 229 -12.73 6.75 8.89
N ALA A 230 -12.56 7.50 7.80
CA ALA A 230 -13.58 7.63 6.75
C ALA A 230 -13.81 6.29 6.01
N ALA A 231 -12.74 5.59 5.63
CA ALA A 231 -12.86 4.27 4.99
C ALA A 231 -13.55 3.25 5.90
N LYS A 232 -13.14 3.15 7.17
CA LYS A 232 -13.75 2.23 8.17
C LYS A 232 -15.21 2.60 8.50
N ALA A 233 -15.61 3.86 8.36
CA ALA A 233 -17.01 4.28 8.50
C ALA A 233 -17.89 3.78 7.34
N ILE A 234 -17.32 3.64 6.14
CA ILE A 234 -18.01 3.09 4.98
C ILE A 234 -18.06 1.55 5.06
N ARG A 235 -16.88 0.92 5.29
CA ARG A 235 -16.72 -0.53 5.39
C ARG A 235 -15.79 -0.85 6.57
N PRO A 236 -16.33 -1.29 7.72
CA PRO A 236 -15.54 -1.47 8.96
C PRO A 236 -14.40 -2.48 8.85
N ASP A 237 -14.52 -3.49 7.99
CA ASP A 237 -13.55 -4.56 7.76
C ASP A 237 -12.60 -4.30 6.58
N CYS A 238 -12.65 -3.13 5.94
CA CYS A 238 -11.73 -2.81 4.85
C CYS A 238 -10.28 -2.79 5.35
N PHE A 239 -9.36 -3.29 4.53
CA PHE A 239 -7.92 -3.34 4.86
C PHE A 239 -7.18 -2.15 4.24
N ILE A 240 -6.45 -1.43 5.05
CA ILE A 240 -5.65 -0.26 4.62
C ILE A 240 -4.17 -0.53 4.88
N VAL A 241 -3.35 -0.46 3.82
CA VAL A 241 -1.88 -0.57 3.93
C VAL A 241 -1.21 0.66 3.34
N GLY A 242 -0.25 1.25 4.06
CA GLY A 242 0.43 2.49 3.65
C GLY A 242 1.84 2.27 3.13
N GLU A 243 2.20 2.98 2.06
CA GLU A 243 3.57 3.03 1.56
C GLU A 243 4.38 4.10 2.31
N CYS A 244 5.10 3.69 3.36
CA CYS A 244 5.97 4.56 4.14
C CYS A 244 7.44 4.29 3.83
N TRP A 245 8.03 5.08 2.92
CA TRP A 245 9.45 5.01 2.56
C TRP A 245 10.33 5.71 3.57
N ASP A 246 10.57 5.07 4.72
CA ASP A 246 11.38 5.65 5.79
C ASP A 246 12.00 4.54 6.66
N SER A 247 12.67 4.92 7.73
CA SER A 247 13.20 4.03 8.75
C SER A 247 12.08 3.27 9.48
N LEU A 248 12.42 2.13 10.11
CA LEU A 248 11.47 1.39 10.94
C LEU A 248 10.90 2.23 12.08
N TYR A 249 11.68 3.16 12.64
CA TYR A 249 11.19 4.09 13.68
C TYR A 249 10.11 5.04 13.16
N THR A 250 10.31 5.59 11.96
CA THR A 250 9.30 6.43 11.33
C THR A 250 8.05 5.62 10.99
N ILE A 251 8.21 4.42 10.42
CA ILE A 251 7.08 3.52 10.13
C ILE A 251 6.29 3.22 11.41
N HIS A 252 6.98 2.93 12.52
CA HIS A 252 6.34 2.75 13.83
C HIS A 252 5.49 3.97 14.24
N ASP A 253 6.02 5.19 14.09
CA ASP A 253 5.26 6.39 14.41
C ASP A 253 3.97 6.52 13.59
N TYR A 254 3.99 6.08 12.32
CA TYR A 254 2.83 6.15 11.43
C TYR A 254 1.68 5.23 11.85
N TYR A 255 1.92 4.16 12.62
CA TYR A 255 0.85 3.33 13.19
C TYR A 255 -0.08 4.10 14.13
N ALA A 256 0.36 5.23 14.68
CA ALA A 256 -0.52 6.15 15.43
C ALA A 256 -1.68 6.71 14.59
N SER A 257 -1.66 6.54 13.26
CA SER A 257 -2.78 6.86 12.37
C SER A 257 -3.96 5.89 12.47
N GLY A 258 -3.74 4.67 12.96
CA GLY A 258 -4.72 3.58 12.99
C GLY A 258 -4.83 2.80 11.68
N VAL A 259 -3.97 3.07 10.69
CA VAL A 259 -3.85 2.27 9.44
C VAL A 259 -3.43 0.85 9.81
N ASP A 260 -4.01 -0.15 9.16
CA ASP A 260 -3.87 -1.57 9.53
C ASP A 260 -2.43 -2.08 9.36
N SER A 261 -1.72 -1.63 8.31
CA SER A 261 -0.35 -2.07 8.05
C SER A 261 0.46 -1.02 7.27
N PHE A 262 1.79 -1.18 7.30
CA PHE A 262 2.73 -0.44 6.46
C PHE A 262 3.78 -1.37 5.87
N PHE A 263 4.25 -1.08 4.65
CA PHE A 263 5.35 -1.81 4.05
C PHE A 263 6.65 -1.65 4.84
N ALA A 264 7.23 -2.76 5.28
CA ALA A 264 8.49 -2.78 6.01
C ALA A 264 9.70 -2.77 5.05
N PHE A 265 9.83 -1.76 4.18
CA PHE A 265 10.90 -1.64 3.19
C PHE A 265 12.31 -1.84 3.75
N PRO A 266 12.67 -1.30 4.94
CA PRO A 266 14.00 -1.56 5.51
C PRO A 266 14.29 -3.05 5.75
N VAL A 267 13.29 -3.89 5.85
CA VAL A 267 13.43 -5.35 6.05
C VAL A 267 13.56 -6.07 4.71
N ALA A 268 12.67 -5.78 3.76
CA ALA A 268 12.41 -6.62 2.59
C ALA A 268 13.15 -6.23 1.31
N GLN A 269 13.64 -4.99 1.21
CA GLN A 269 14.32 -4.51 -0.01
C GLN A 269 15.63 -5.22 -0.31
N GLY A 270 16.11 -5.13 -1.57
CA GLY A 270 17.40 -5.66 -2.00
C GLY A 270 18.60 -5.15 -1.20
N SER A 271 18.50 -3.99 -0.56
CA SER A 271 19.45 -3.46 0.42
C SER A 271 18.94 -3.60 1.87
N GLY A 272 17.81 -4.23 2.10
CA GLY A 272 17.18 -4.40 3.40
C GLY A 272 17.91 -5.38 4.31
N TYR A 273 17.39 -5.55 5.52
CA TYR A 273 18.01 -6.42 6.53
C TYR A 273 18.10 -7.87 6.07
N ILE A 274 17.03 -8.41 5.45
CA ILE A 274 17.02 -9.80 4.96
C ILE A 274 18.08 -9.98 3.85
N ALA A 275 18.11 -9.10 2.87
CA ALA A 275 19.08 -9.17 1.78
C ALA A 275 20.54 -9.05 2.26
N LYS A 276 20.82 -8.16 3.23
CA LYS A 276 22.13 -8.03 3.86
C LYS A 276 22.53 -9.30 4.61
N ILE A 277 21.60 -9.91 5.33
CA ILE A 277 21.86 -11.16 6.05
C ILE A 277 22.17 -12.28 5.06
N LEU A 278 21.39 -12.41 3.98
CA LEU A 278 21.59 -13.43 2.95
C LEU A 278 22.85 -13.22 2.11
N GLY A 279 23.33 -11.96 1.97
CA GLY A 279 24.52 -11.60 1.22
C GLY A 279 25.84 -11.74 1.99
N ASN A 280 25.81 -11.83 3.31
CA ASN A 280 26.97 -11.87 4.18
C ASN A 280 27.35 -13.31 4.62
N ASP A 281 28.52 -13.47 5.25
CA ASP A 281 29.07 -14.75 5.69
C ASP A 281 28.13 -15.56 6.60
N VAL A 282 28.06 -16.86 6.38
CA VAL A 282 27.05 -17.78 6.97
C VAL A 282 27.07 -17.77 8.51
N GLU A 283 28.23 -17.63 9.14
CA GLU A 283 28.34 -17.67 10.61
C GLU A 283 27.68 -16.48 11.32
N LYS A 284 27.65 -15.30 10.69
CA LYS A 284 27.00 -14.09 11.25
C LYS A 284 25.51 -13.98 10.93
N LYS A 285 24.98 -14.82 10.05
CA LYS A 285 23.59 -14.72 9.55
C LYS A 285 22.56 -15.02 10.62
N GLY A 286 22.78 -16.05 11.44
CA GLY A 286 21.82 -16.43 12.49
C GLY A 286 21.70 -15.39 13.59
N GLU A 287 22.85 -14.85 14.04
CA GLU A 287 22.89 -13.77 15.04
C GLU A 287 22.27 -12.48 14.48
N SER A 288 22.61 -12.12 13.24
CA SER A 288 22.06 -10.93 12.58
C SER A 288 20.55 -11.04 12.39
N LEU A 289 20.01 -12.22 12.01
CA LEU A 289 18.57 -12.43 11.88
C LEU A 289 17.86 -12.33 13.25
N GLY A 290 18.44 -12.93 14.28
CA GLY A 290 17.94 -12.80 15.65
C GLY A 290 17.87 -11.36 16.12
N ASN A 291 18.92 -10.58 15.83
CA ASN A 291 18.97 -9.16 16.16
C ASN A 291 17.90 -8.35 15.40
N VAL A 292 17.65 -8.67 14.13
CA VAL A 292 16.58 -8.03 13.35
C VAL A 292 15.20 -8.38 13.89
N ILE A 293 14.93 -9.66 14.21
CA ILE A 293 13.67 -10.09 14.82
C ILE A 293 13.46 -9.38 16.16
N ASN A 294 14.49 -9.35 17.03
CA ASN A 294 14.41 -8.65 18.31
C ASN A 294 14.20 -7.14 18.14
N LEU A 295 14.81 -6.53 17.11
CA LEU A 295 14.61 -5.12 16.77
C LEU A 295 13.15 -4.89 16.35
N LEU A 296 12.63 -5.70 15.45
CA LEU A 296 11.24 -5.60 15.00
C LEU A 296 10.26 -5.77 16.15
N GLN A 297 10.45 -6.76 17.00
CA GLN A 297 9.61 -6.97 18.19
C GLN A 297 9.66 -5.78 19.17
N ARG A 298 10.85 -5.19 19.37
CA ARG A 298 11.03 -4.06 20.27
C ARG A 298 10.48 -2.75 19.71
N GLU A 299 10.71 -2.48 18.41
CA GLU A 299 10.40 -1.19 17.78
C GLU A 299 8.97 -1.11 17.26
N LEU A 300 8.46 -2.22 16.76
CA LEU A 300 7.11 -2.31 16.19
C LEU A 300 6.09 -2.94 17.15
N GLY A 301 6.59 -3.54 18.26
CA GLY A 301 5.77 -4.09 19.34
C GLY A 301 4.68 -5.04 18.82
N GLU A 302 3.49 -4.92 19.37
CA GLU A 302 2.33 -5.75 18.97
C GLU A 302 1.86 -5.47 17.55
N TYR A 303 2.17 -4.30 16.98
CA TYR A 303 1.67 -3.88 15.66
C TYR A 303 2.29 -4.63 14.47
N VAL A 304 3.44 -5.29 14.64
CA VAL A 304 4.08 -6.11 13.57
C VAL A 304 3.74 -7.57 13.71
N MET A 305 3.39 -7.99 14.93
CA MET A 305 3.11 -9.38 15.26
C MET A 305 1.61 -9.65 15.37
N THR A 306 0.82 -8.60 15.42
CA THR A 306 -0.65 -8.65 15.35
C THR A 306 -1.13 -7.80 14.19
N PRO A 307 -2.00 -8.29 13.36
CA PRO A 307 -2.59 -7.62 12.20
C PRO A 307 -3.44 -6.47 12.62
#